data_e093e3952d37e889c66a7b1fa8d5b176
#
_entry.id   e093e3952d37e889c66a7b1fa8d5b176
#
_cell.length_a   1.000
_cell.length_b   1.000
_cell.length_c   1.000
_cell.angle_alpha   90.00
_cell.angle_beta   90.00
_cell.angle_gamma   90.00
#
_symmetry.space_group_name_H-M   'P 1'
#
loop_
_entity.id
_entity.type
_entity.pdbx_description
1 polymer ?
#
loop_
_entity_poly.entity_id
_entity_poly.type
_entity_poly.pdbx_seq_one_letter_code
_entity_poly.pdbx_strand_id
1 'polypeptide(L)'
;MSAWAKKNLELETDYSLAQLTALADATYRANDQGAAIASGSFLNDGMVIVPASMKTVAGIAYGFGDNLISRAADVTIKEQRKLVIVPRETPLSVIHLENLTKLAKLGAQIIPPIPAFYNHPQSIQDLVNHQTMKILDAFH
;
A
#
# COMPACT_ATOMS: atom_id res chain seq x y z
N MET A 1 -1.89 -2.77 -9.70
CA MET A 1 -2.37 -3.84 -8.77
C MET A 1 -1.72 -5.17 -9.11
N SER A 2 -1.45 -6.02 -8.09
CA SER A 2 -1.02 -7.41 -8.29
C SER A 2 -2.16 -8.28 -8.86
N ALA A 3 -1.83 -9.47 -9.41
CA ALA A 3 -2.85 -10.39 -9.93
C ALA A 3 -3.84 -10.85 -8.84
N TRP A 4 -3.34 -11.11 -7.62
CA TRP A 4 -4.18 -11.49 -6.49
C TRP A 4 -5.07 -10.34 -6.00
N ALA A 5 -4.58 -9.09 -5.99
CA ALA A 5 -5.40 -7.94 -5.61
C ALA A 5 -6.56 -7.72 -6.58
N LYS A 6 -6.37 -7.97 -7.89
CA LYS A 6 -7.46 -7.93 -8.88
C LYS A 6 -8.52 -9.00 -8.60
N LYS A 7 -8.07 -10.23 -8.31
CA LYS A 7 -8.98 -11.33 -7.99
C LYS A 7 -9.76 -11.07 -6.70
N ASN A 8 -9.09 -10.55 -5.66
CA ASN A 8 -9.75 -10.22 -4.40
C ASN A 8 -10.77 -9.09 -4.56
N LEU A 9 -10.52 -8.09 -5.41
CA LEU A 9 -11.50 -7.05 -5.71
C LEU A 9 -12.82 -7.64 -6.17
N GLU A 10 -12.77 -8.60 -7.10
CA GLU A 10 -13.96 -9.27 -7.65
C GLU A 10 -14.65 -10.21 -6.66
N LEU A 11 -13.89 -10.82 -5.73
CA LEU A 11 -14.41 -11.77 -4.74
C LEU A 11 -14.95 -11.09 -3.48
N GLU A 12 -14.40 -9.96 -3.09
CA GLU A 12 -14.66 -9.33 -1.79
C GLU A 12 -15.51 -8.06 -1.90
N THR A 13 -15.74 -7.54 -3.14
CA THR A 13 -16.49 -6.30 -3.37
C THR A 13 -17.39 -6.40 -4.59
N ASP A 14 -18.35 -5.48 -4.68
CA ASP A 14 -19.21 -5.32 -5.86
C ASP A 14 -18.58 -4.44 -6.96
N TYR A 15 -17.31 -4.03 -6.78
CA TYR A 15 -16.61 -3.19 -7.75
C TYR A 15 -15.89 -4.01 -8.82
N SER A 16 -16.03 -3.62 -10.07
CA SER A 16 -15.23 -4.15 -11.18
C SER A 16 -13.85 -3.46 -11.24
N LEU A 17 -12.89 -4.16 -11.84
CA LEU A 17 -11.57 -3.57 -12.11
C LEU A 17 -11.68 -2.29 -12.98
N ALA A 18 -12.61 -2.26 -13.94
CA ALA A 18 -12.84 -1.11 -14.81
C ALA A 18 -13.30 0.12 -14.01
N GLN A 19 -14.24 -0.05 -13.07
CA GLN A 19 -14.68 1.03 -12.18
C GLN A 19 -13.52 1.58 -11.32
N LEU A 20 -12.71 0.69 -10.75
CA LEU A 20 -11.57 1.12 -9.93
C LEU A 20 -10.50 1.85 -10.75
N THR A 21 -10.17 1.34 -11.95
CA THR A 21 -9.14 1.96 -12.80
C THR A 21 -9.59 3.30 -13.39
N ALA A 22 -10.90 3.49 -13.58
CA ALA A 22 -11.46 4.77 -14.04
C ALA A 22 -11.30 5.92 -13.02
N LEU A 23 -11.00 5.62 -11.75
CA LEU A 23 -10.72 6.62 -10.72
C LEU A 23 -9.28 7.14 -10.74
N ALA A 24 -8.41 6.52 -11.53
CA ALA A 24 -6.99 6.87 -11.60
C ALA A 24 -6.66 7.60 -12.90
N ASP A 25 -5.81 8.64 -12.82
CA ASP A 25 -5.32 9.36 -14.00
C ASP A 25 -4.42 8.48 -14.89
N ALA A 26 -3.68 7.55 -14.26
CA ALA A 26 -2.85 6.58 -14.97
C ALA A 26 -2.84 5.21 -14.27
N THR A 27 -2.75 4.15 -15.06
CA THR A 27 -2.63 2.78 -14.54
C THR A 27 -1.46 2.06 -15.20
N TYR A 28 -0.74 1.26 -14.41
CA TYR A 28 0.42 0.50 -14.86
C TYR A 28 0.25 -0.98 -14.56
N ARG A 29 0.83 -1.82 -15.42
CA ARG A 29 0.90 -3.27 -15.14
C ARG A 29 1.95 -3.55 -14.07
N ALA A 30 1.71 -4.54 -13.21
CA ALA A 30 2.62 -4.87 -12.12
C ALA A 30 4.01 -5.35 -12.57
N ASN A 31 4.15 -5.83 -13.81
CA ASN A 31 5.41 -6.27 -14.41
C ASN A 31 6.06 -5.20 -15.32
N ASP A 32 5.49 -4.00 -15.43
CA ASP A 32 6.01 -2.93 -16.26
C ASP A 32 7.10 -2.13 -15.50
N GLN A 33 8.30 -2.64 -15.53
CA GLN A 33 9.46 -1.98 -14.90
C GLN A 33 9.95 -0.73 -15.66
N GLY A 34 9.42 -0.47 -16.86
CA GLY A 34 9.67 0.73 -17.64
C GLY A 34 8.70 1.88 -17.35
N ALA A 35 7.71 1.67 -16.49
CA ALA A 35 6.73 2.68 -16.11
C ALA A 35 7.39 3.91 -15.45
N ALA A 36 6.80 5.09 -15.63
CA ALA A 36 7.33 6.35 -15.10
C ALA A 36 7.62 6.29 -13.58
N ILE A 37 6.75 5.65 -12.81
CA ILE A 37 6.89 5.51 -11.36
C ILE A 37 8.07 4.60 -10.92
N ALA A 38 8.70 3.89 -11.85
CA ALA A 38 9.93 3.12 -11.58
C ALA A 38 11.19 3.99 -11.57
N SER A 39 11.07 5.27 -11.93
CA SER A 39 12.17 6.25 -12.01
C SER A 39 12.09 7.27 -10.89
N GLY A 40 13.23 7.57 -10.25
CA GLY A 40 13.34 8.65 -9.26
C GLY A 40 13.10 10.03 -9.85
N SER A 41 13.25 10.21 -11.15
CA SER A 41 12.99 11.49 -11.85
C SER A 41 11.50 11.80 -12.00
N PHE A 42 10.62 10.81 -11.82
CA PHE A 42 9.18 11.02 -11.83
C PHE A 42 8.74 11.57 -10.46
N LEU A 43 8.39 12.86 -10.44
CA LEU A 43 7.98 13.53 -9.20
C LEU A 43 6.57 13.12 -8.79
N ASN A 44 6.42 12.82 -7.52
CA ASN A 44 5.14 12.54 -6.86
C ASN A 44 5.24 12.88 -5.36
N ASP A 45 4.09 13.03 -4.70
CA ASP A 45 4.01 13.40 -3.28
C ASP A 45 4.27 12.21 -2.35
N GLY A 46 4.24 11.00 -2.87
CA GLY A 46 4.50 9.77 -2.13
C GLY A 46 3.75 8.57 -2.67
N MET A 47 3.76 7.48 -1.91
CA MET A 47 3.16 6.20 -2.31
C MET A 47 2.39 5.56 -1.16
N VAL A 48 1.23 5.01 -1.47
CA VAL A 48 0.45 4.15 -0.55
C VAL A 48 0.40 2.74 -1.11
N ILE A 49 0.67 1.74 -0.27
CA ILE A 49 0.44 0.33 -0.60
C ILE A 49 -0.70 -0.18 0.26
N VAL A 50 -1.89 -0.35 -0.35
CA VAL A 50 -3.14 -0.69 0.33
C VAL A 50 -3.94 -1.75 -0.43
N PRO A 51 -4.21 -2.91 0.19
CA PRO A 51 -3.45 -3.46 1.31
C PRO A 51 -2.06 -3.97 0.89
N ALA A 52 -1.15 -4.07 1.84
CA ALA A 52 0.17 -4.66 1.63
C ALA A 52 0.20 -6.10 2.19
N SER A 53 0.53 -7.07 1.34
CA SER A 53 0.80 -8.43 1.80
C SER A 53 2.17 -8.52 2.46
N MET A 54 2.36 -9.50 3.34
CA MET A 54 3.66 -9.73 3.99
C MET A 54 4.77 -10.08 2.99
N LYS A 55 4.43 -10.68 1.84
CA LYS A 55 5.38 -10.85 0.72
C LYS A 55 5.88 -9.50 0.20
N THR A 56 4.97 -8.56 -0.02
CA THR A 56 5.32 -7.20 -0.49
C THR A 56 6.15 -6.47 0.56
N VAL A 57 5.75 -6.53 1.82
CA VAL A 57 6.50 -5.95 2.96
C VAL A 57 7.92 -6.50 3.01
N ALA A 58 8.09 -7.83 2.94
CA ALA A 58 9.41 -8.47 2.94
C ALA A 58 10.26 -8.06 1.73
N GLY A 59 9.66 -8.04 0.54
CA GLY A 59 10.35 -7.64 -0.69
C GLY A 59 10.91 -6.22 -0.59
N ILE A 60 10.10 -5.27 -0.13
CA ILE A 60 10.53 -3.87 0.04
C ILE A 60 11.59 -3.76 1.14
N ALA A 61 11.40 -4.43 2.27
CA ALA A 61 12.34 -4.38 3.41
C ALA A 61 13.75 -4.86 3.04
N TYR A 62 13.88 -5.72 2.03
CA TYR A 62 15.16 -6.25 1.56
C TYR A 62 15.57 -5.74 0.16
N GLY A 63 14.86 -4.75 -0.38
CA GLY A 63 15.20 -4.17 -1.69
C GLY A 63 14.97 -5.13 -2.85
N PHE A 64 14.09 -6.11 -2.72
CA PHE A 64 13.79 -7.08 -3.74
C PHE A 64 12.71 -6.54 -4.69
N GLY A 65 13.15 -5.89 -5.77
CA GLY A 65 12.30 -5.22 -6.76
C GLY A 65 11.89 -6.11 -7.93
N ASP A 66 11.23 -7.25 -7.68
CA ASP A 66 10.79 -8.21 -8.70
C ASP A 66 9.58 -7.74 -9.53
N ASN A 67 8.92 -6.68 -9.10
CA ASN A 67 7.75 -6.11 -9.76
C ASN A 67 7.70 -4.59 -9.58
N LEU A 68 6.81 -3.92 -10.33
CA LEU A 68 6.69 -2.47 -10.30
C LEU A 68 6.30 -1.92 -8.92
N ILE A 69 5.53 -2.66 -8.10
CA ILE A 69 5.10 -2.18 -6.78
C ILE A 69 6.31 -2.07 -5.85
N SER A 70 7.12 -3.13 -5.74
CA SER A 70 8.33 -3.12 -4.93
C SER A 70 9.39 -2.17 -5.50
N ARG A 71 9.50 -2.05 -6.83
CA ARG A 71 10.40 -1.07 -7.45
C ARG A 71 10.00 0.38 -7.16
N ALA A 72 8.73 0.73 -7.29
CA ALA A 72 8.24 2.07 -6.98
C ALA A 72 8.40 2.42 -5.49
N ALA A 73 8.20 1.45 -4.60
CA ALA A 73 8.45 1.63 -3.17
C ALA A 73 9.94 1.85 -2.86
N ASP A 74 10.84 1.09 -3.49
CA ASP A 74 12.29 1.29 -3.39
C ASP A 74 12.69 2.70 -3.86
N VAL A 75 12.16 3.14 -5.00
CA VAL A 75 12.36 4.51 -5.50
C VAL A 75 11.85 5.54 -4.50
N THR A 76 10.66 5.34 -3.95
CA THR A 76 10.05 6.25 -2.96
C THR A 76 10.94 6.40 -1.73
N ILE A 77 11.50 5.27 -1.21
CA ILE A 77 12.42 5.27 -0.07
C ILE A 77 13.72 5.99 -0.41
N LYS A 78 14.39 5.64 -1.52
CA LYS A 78 15.68 6.24 -1.87
C LYS A 78 15.62 7.73 -2.18
N GLU A 79 14.49 8.21 -2.69
CA GLU A 79 14.23 9.63 -2.92
C GLU A 79 13.66 10.35 -1.68
N GLN A 80 13.61 9.65 -0.53
CA GLN A 80 13.10 10.18 0.76
C GLN A 80 11.69 10.75 0.67
N ARG A 81 10.85 10.17 -0.18
CA ARG A 81 9.44 10.55 -0.31
C ARG A 81 8.57 9.75 0.67
N LYS A 82 7.38 10.25 0.92
CA LYS A 82 6.42 9.60 1.82
C LYS A 82 6.03 8.21 1.30
N LEU A 83 6.23 7.19 2.14
CA LEU A 83 5.73 5.84 1.90
C LEU A 83 4.79 5.43 3.02
N VAL A 84 3.56 5.09 2.66
CA VAL A 84 2.56 4.54 3.60
C VAL A 84 2.31 3.08 3.24
N ILE A 85 2.41 2.22 4.24
CA ILE A 85 2.16 0.78 4.10
C ILE A 85 1.00 0.40 5.00
N VAL A 86 -0.04 -0.19 4.39
CA VAL A 86 -1.25 -0.67 5.07
C VAL A 86 -1.21 -2.21 5.10
N PRO A 87 -0.47 -2.81 6.07
CA PRO A 87 -0.32 -4.26 6.13
C PRO A 87 -1.61 -4.91 6.61
N ARG A 88 -2.03 -6.01 5.97
CA ARG A 88 -3.18 -6.78 6.40
C ARG A 88 -2.80 -8.24 6.54
N GLU A 89 -2.53 -8.63 7.81
CA GLU A 89 -2.18 -9.99 8.21
C GLU A 89 -2.51 -10.21 9.68
N THR A 90 -2.95 -11.42 10.04
CA THR A 90 -3.16 -11.82 11.42
C THR A 90 -3.08 -13.35 11.57
N PRO A 91 -2.37 -13.90 12.60
CA PRO A 91 -1.45 -13.23 13.50
C PRO A 91 -0.17 -12.77 12.79
N LEU A 92 0.56 -11.84 13.37
CA LEU A 92 1.88 -11.43 12.87
C LEU A 92 2.98 -12.31 13.46
N SER A 93 3.81 -12.88 12.58
CA SER A 93 5.03 -13.60 13.00
C SER A 93 6.15 -12.63 13.38
N VAL A 94 7.19 -13.14 14.04
CA VAL A 94 8.41 -12.36 14.33
C VAL A 94 9.01 -11.78 13.04
N ILE A 95 9.06 -12.56 11.96
CA ILE A 95 9.57 -12.11 10.65
C ILE A 95 8.75 -10.94 10.11
N HIS A 96 7.43 -10.98 10.24
CA HIS A 96 6.56 -9.87 9.81
C HIS A 96 6.85 -8.61 10.62
N LEU A 97 6.96 -8.72 11.94
CA LEU A 97 7.23 -7.60 12.84
C LEU A 97 8.62 -6.99 12.60
N GLU A 98 9.65 -7.81 12.38
CA GLU A 98 11.00 -7.36 12.04
C GLU A 98 11.02 -6.59 10.72
N ASN A 99 10.36 -7.10 9.68
CA ASN A 99 10.27 -6.43 8.38
C ASN A 99 9.52 -5.09 8.47
N LEU A 100 8.40 -5.04 9.20
CA LEU A 100 7.66 -3.81 9.44
C LEU A 100 8.51 -2.80 10.22
N THR A 101 9.22 -3.25 11.25
CA THR A 101 10.15 -2.41 12.03
C THR A 101 11.25 -1.85 11.15
N LYS A 102 11.83 -2.67 10.26
CA LYS A 102 12.87 -2.21 9.32
C LYS A 102 12.34 -1.11 8.41
N LEU A 103 11.15 -1.28 7.83
CA LEU A 103 10.53 -0.27 6.98
C LEU A 103 10.19 1.02 7.74
N ALA A 104 9.70 0.92 8.98
CA ALA A 104 9.45 2.08 9.83
C ALA A 104 10.75 2.86 10.12
N LYS A 105 11.88 2.18 10.36
CA LYS A 105 13.21 2.81 10.54
C LYS A 105 13.70 3.51 9.25
N LEU A 106 13.25 3.07 8.07
CA LEU A 106 13.54 3.72 6.78
C LEU A 106 12.59 4.89 6.48
N GLY A 107 11.69 5.24 7.41
CA GLY A 107 10.77 6.38 7.27
C GLY A 107 9.39 6.02 6.72
N ALA A 108 9.10 4.75 6.45
CA ALA A 108 7.75 4.36 6.05
C ALA A 108 6.77 4.45 7.23
N GLN A 109 5.59 5.01 6.99
CA GLN A 109 4.49 4.94 7.94
C GLN A 109 3.75 3.62 7.82
N ILE A 110 3.65 2.91 8.94
CA ILE A 110 2.93 1.63 9.01
C ILE A 110 1.55 1.90 9.60
N ILE A 111 0.51 1.74 8.79
CA ILE A 111 -0.89 2.01 9.17
C ILE A 111 -1.72 0.74 8.99
N PRO A 112 -1.71 -0.21 9.94
CA PRO A 112 -2.56 -1.39 9.86
C PRO A 112 -4.05 -0.99 9.86
N PRO A 113 -4.93 -1.69 9.11
CA PRO A 113 -6.35 -1.38 9.05
C PRO A 113 -7.07 -1.90 10.31
N ILE A 114 -6.75 -1.30 11.45
CA ILE A 114 -7.33 -1.67 12.75
C ILE A 114 -8.61 -0.86 12.96
N PRO A 115 -9.78 -1.52 13.15
CA PRO A 115 -11.03 -0.81 13.36
C PRO A 115 -11.00 -0.01 14.67
N ALA A 116 -11.50 1.24 14.61
CA ALA A 116 -11.61 2.12 15.75
C ALA A 116 -13.08 2.25 16.17
N PHE A 117 -13.40 1.85 17.39
CA PHE A 117 -14.76 1.89 17.94
C PHE A 117 -15.01 3.08 18.86
N TYR A 118 -13.98 3.80 19.29
CA TYR A 118 -14.10 4.94 20.21
C TYR A 118 -14.87 6.14 19.64
N ASN A 119 -15.00 6.23 18.32
CA ASN A 119 -15.80 7.26 17.63
C ASN A 119 -17.24 6.83 17.33
N HIS A 120 -17.72 5.74 17.96
CA HIS A 120 -19.08 5.21 17.85
C HIS A 120 -19.57 4.98 16.41
N PRO A 121 -18.84 4.19 15.58
CA PRO A 121 -19.25 3.92 14.20
C PRO A 121 -20.62 3.23 14.16
N GLN A 122 -21.49 3.64 13.24
CA GLN A 122 -22.83 3.08 13.06
C GLN A 122 -22.89 2.07 11.91
N SER A 123 -21.82 1.98 11.10
CA SER A 123 -21.75 1.12 9.93
C SER A 123 -20.32 0.65 9.69
N ILE A 124 -20.18 -0.39 8.86
CA ILE A 124 -18.87 -0.82 8.35
C ILE A 124 -18.23 0.32 7.52
N GLN A 125 -19.05 1.08 6.79
CA GLN A 125 -18.57 2.20 6.00
C GLN A 125 -17.89 3.28 6.86
N ASP A 126 -18.37 3.51 8.09
CA ASP A 126 -17.73 4.46 8.99
C ASP A 126 -16.34 3.99 9.42
N LEU A 127 -16.15 2.68 9.64
CA LEU A 127 -14.83 2.09 9.92
C LEU A 127 -13.88 2.25 8.73
N VAL A 128 -14.37 1.99 7.52
CA VAL A 128 -13.60 2.16 6.27
C VAL A 128 -13.22 3.63 6.06
N ASN A 129 -14.17 4.55 6.24
CA ASN A 129 -13.93 5.98 6.11
C ASN A 129 -12.88 6.47 7.12
N HIS A 130 -13.00 6.05 8.39
CA HIS A 130 -12.00 6.41 9.41
C HIS A 130 -10.60 5.93 9.04
N GLN A 131 -10.47 4.69 8.58
CA GLN A 131 -9.19 4.14 8.13
C GLN A 131 -8.63 4.88 6.92
N THR A 132 -9.49 5.21 5.95
CA THR A 132 -9.11 5.99 4.76
C THR A 132 -8.59 7.38 5.16
N MET A 133 -9.27 8.07 6.08
CA MET A 133 -8.83 9.37 6.60
C MET A 133 -7.47 9.27 7.26
N LYS A 134 -7.20 8.22 8.06
CA LYS A 134 -5.88 8.00 8.68
C LYS A 134 -4.76 7.81 7.66
N ILE A 135 -5.05 7.19 6.52
CA ILE A 135 -4.08 7.05 5.42
C ILE A 135 -3.84 8.41 4.75
N LEU A 136 -4.89 9.19 4.51
CA LEU A 136 -4.79 10.51 3.89
C LEU A 136 -4.08 11.52 4.79
N ASP A 137 -4.33 11.50 6.10
CA ASP A 137 -3.66 12.35 7.10
C ASP A 137 -2.12 12.22 7.03
N ALA A 138 -1.62 11.07 6.56
CA ALA A 138 -0.19 10.84 6.40
C ALA A 138 0.46 11.75 5.33
N PHE A 139 -0.32 12.34 4.43
CA PHE A 139 0.15 13.19 3.32
C PHE A 139 -0.03 14.68 3.54
N HIS A 140 -0.51 15.08 4.72
CA HIS A 140 -0.72 16.49 5.12
C HIS A 140 0.34 17.03 6.09
#